data_4ee1f3ef20fa6bbb3675c6fb544be5b2
#
_entry.id   4ee1f3ef20fa6bbb3675c6fb544be5b2
#
_cell.length_a   1.000
_cell.length_b   1.000
_cell.length_c   1.000
_cell.angle_alpha   90.00
_cell.angle_beta   90.00
_cell.angle_gamma   90.00
#
_symmetry.space_group_name_H-M   'P 1'
#
loop_
_entity.id
_entity.type
_entity.pdbx_description
1 polymer ?
#
loop_
_entity_poly.entity_id
_entity_poly.type
_entity_poly.pdbx_seq_one_letter_code
_entity_poly.pdbx_strand_id
1 'polypeptide(L)'
;DIQLAEGDKYKELAEARTERMFTIPANRGNLYAGDGSLLATSVPKYDIRFDALAPKQTDFEENIQGLSKGLAEQLGKPQSYYIDLLRKARVNKNRYLLLARNLGYSKYLAIKKLPLFNKGPYKGGIITEQRTVREHPLDKIAERTIGYDRLTEYGRYSEAGLEGAFGPYLR
;
A
#
# COMPACT_ATOMS: atom_id res chain seq x y z
N ASP A 1 -43.07 -0.02 1.34
CA ASP A 1 -42.06 -1.09 1.55
C ASP A 1 -41.08 -1.31 0.38
N ILE A 2 -41.40 -0.84 -0.83
CA ILE A 2 -40.56 -0.95 -2.02
C ILE A 2 -39.41 0.08 -2.00
N GLN A 3 -39.62 1.25 -1.39
CA GLN A 3 -38.62 2.33 -1.33
C GLN A 3 -37.38 2.04 -0.44
N LEU A 4 -37.54 1.18 0.59
CA LEU A 4 -36.44 0.80 1.47
C LEU A 4 -35.51 -0.24 0.84
N ALA A 5 -36.02 -1.15 0.02
CA ALA A 5 -35.22 -2.18 -0.66
C ALA A 5 -34.42 -1.62 -1.86
N GLU A 6 -34.92 -0.58 -2.52
CA GLU A 6 -34.19 0.09 -3.60
C GLU A 6 -33.10 1.00 -3.08
N GLY A 7 -33.25 1.62 -1.91
CA GLY A 7 -32.24 2.48 -1.31
C GLY A 7 -30.94 1.76 -0.97
N ASP A 8 -31.02 0.51 -0.51
CA ASP A 8 -29.85 -0.30 -0.19
C ASP A 8 -29.13 -0.79 -1.47
N LYS A 9 -29.90 -1.10 -2.51
CA LYS A 9 -29.38 -1.50 -3.82
C LYS A 9 -28.63 -0.35 -4.52
N TYR A 10 -29.12 0.88 -4.39
CA TYR A 10 -28.46 2.07 -4.92
C TYR A 10 -27.25 2.47 -4.10
N LYS A 11 -27.21 2.18 -2.79
CA LYS A 11 -26.02 2.36 -1.95
C LYS A 11 -24.92 1.37 -2.30
N GLU A 12 -25.24 0.10 -2.51
CA GLU A 12 -24.30 -0.91 -2.97
C GLU A 12 -23.74 -0.58 -4.38
N LEU A 13 -24.58 -0.10 -5.28
CA LEU A 13 -24.18 0.34 -6.62
C LEU A 13 -23.34 1.62 -6.59
N ALA A 14 -23.60 2.53 -5.66
CA ALA A 14 -22.80 3.74 -5.47
C ALA A 14 -21.43 3.42 -4.83
N GLU A 15 -21.39 2.47 -3.89
CA GLU A 15 -20.16 1.97 -3.28
C GLU A 15 -19.30 1.21 -4.31
N ALA A 16 -19.91 0.42 -5.19
CA ALA A 16 -19.22 -0.26 -6.29
C ALA A 16 -18.72 0.70 -7.39
N ARG A 17 -19.37 1.84 -7.57
CA ARG A 17 -18.95 2.88 -8.53
C ARG A 17 -17.91 3.86 -7.98
N THR A 18 -17.64 3.83 -6.67
CA THR A 18 -16.55 4.60 -6.07
C THR A 18 -15.24 3.80 -6.09
N GLU A 19 -15.08 2.86 -7.01
CA GLU A 19 -13.77 2.43 -7.43
C GLU A 19 -13.06 3.65 -8.00
N ARG A 20 -12.25 4.29 -7.16
CA ARG A 20 -11.32 5.30 -7.64
C ARG A 20 -10.46 4.61 -8.69
N MET A 21 -10.59 5.00 -9.93
CA MET A 21 -9.62 4.65 -10.96
C MET A 21 -8.26 5.19 -10.50
N PHE A 22 -7.49 4.35 -9.82
CA PHE A 22 -6.09 4.64 -9.62
C PHE A 22 -5.44 4.50 -10.98
N THR A 23 -4.98 5.59 -11.53
CA THR A 23 -4.07 5.55 -12.66
C THR A 23 -2.82 4.83 -12.19
N ILE A 24 -2.72 3.54 -12.49
CA ILE A 24 -1.50 2.77 -12.23
C ILE A 24 -0.48 3.31 -13.23
N PRO A 25 0.58 3.99 -12.78
CA PRO A 25 1.62 4.44 -13.69
C PRO A 25 2.20 3.23 -14.41
N ALA A 26 2.45 3.35 -15.70
CA ALA A 26 3.06 2.27 -16.47
C ALA A 26 4.36 1.83 -15.81
N ASN A 27 4.51 0.52 -15.58
CA ASN A 27 5.73 -0.03 -15.02
C ASN A 27 6.86 0.08 -16.05
N ARG A 28 8.01 0.53 -15.58
CA ARG A 28 9.23 0.54 -16.41
C ARG A 28 9.65 -0.89 -16.74
N GLY A 29 10.15 -1.11 -17.93
CA GLY A 29 10.70 -2.39 -18.36
C GLY A 29 11.92 -2.81 -17.54
N ASN A 30 12.28 -4.08 -17.62
CA ASN A 30 13.51 -4.61 -17.03
C ASN A 30 14.73 -4.18 -17.82
N LEU A 31 15.84 -3.97 -17.12
CA LEU A 31 17.16 -3.70 -17.71
C LEU A 31 18.06 -4.92 -17.47
N TYR A 32 18.65 -5.46 -18.53
CA TYR A 32 19.54 -6.62 -18.49
C TYR A 32 20.95 -6.26 -18.90
N ALA A 33 21.96 -6.95 -18.31
CA ALA A 33 23.33 -6.93 -18.78
C ALA A 33 23.50 -7.77 -20.05
N GLY A 34 24.64 -7.63 -20.74
CA GLY A 34 24.93 -8.39 -21.96
C GLY A 34 25.01 -9.91 -21.78
N ASP A 35 25.25 -10.40 -20.55
CA ASP A 35 25.22 -11.83 -20.17
C ASP A 35 23.81 -12.35 -19.80
N GLY A 36 22.78 -11.49 -19.88
CA GLY A 36 21.41 -11.81 -19.50
C GLY A 36 21.09 -11.60 -18.02
N SER A 37 22.04 -11.13 -17.20
CA SER A 37 21.80 -10.83 -15.78
C SER A 37 20.85 -9.64 -15.64
N LEU A 38 19.89 -9.74 -14.70
CA LEU A 38 18.94 -8.67 -14.41
C LEU A 38 19.61 -7.53 -13.64
N LEU A 39 19.76 -6.37 -14.27
CA LEU A 39 20.38 -5.17 -13.67
C LEU A 39 19.36 -4.31 -12.92
N ALA A 40 18.17 -4.15 -13.46
CA ALA A 40 17.10 -3.36 -12.85
C ALA A 40 15.72 -3.89 -13.21
N THR A 41 14.80 -3.85 -12.26
CA THR A 41 13.41 -4.28 -12.44
C THR A 41 12.45 -3.42 -11.63
N SER A 42 11.22 -3.34 -12.07
CA SER A 42 10.15 -2.64 -11.34
C SER A 42 9.40 -3.63 -10.46
N VAL A 43 9.32 -3.35 -9.16
CA VAL A 43 8.68 -4.19 -8.15
C VAL A 43 7.57 -3.42 -7.47
N PRO A 44 6.33 -3.96 -7.40
CA PRO A 44 5.27 -3.31 -6.64
C PRO A 44 5.55 -3.40 -5.14
N LYS A 45 5.36 -2.29 -4.45
CA LYS A 45 5.40 -2.17 -2.99
C LYS A 45 4.09 -1.57 -2.50
N TYR A 46 3.72 -1.90 -1.28
CA TYR A 46 2.44 -1.52 -0.70
C TYR A 46 2.65 -0.77 0.60
N ASP A 47 1.93 0.34 0.76
CA ASP A 47 1.81 1.05 2.03
C ASP A 47 0.42 0.78 2.60
N ILE A 48 0.33 0.49 3.89
CA ILE A 48 -0.92 0.24 4.59
C ILE A 48 -1.20 1.40 5.53
N ARG A 49 -2.38 1.97 5.39
CA ARG A 49 -2.92 3.01 6.26
C ARG A 49 -4.26 2.59 6.85
N PHE A 50 -4.67 3.27 7.90
CA PHE A 50 -5.90 2.98 8.63
C PHE A 50 -6.77 4.23 8.77
N ASP A 51 -8.04 4.11 8.35
CA ASP A 51 -9.07 5.09 8.66
C ASP A 51 -9.75 4.71 9.97
N ALA A 52 -9.40 5.41 11.05
CA ALA A 52 -9.89 5.09 12.38
C ALA A 52 -11.41 5.33 12.58
N LEU A 53 -12.05 6.06 11.67
CA LEU A 53 -13.47 6.37 11.74
C LEU A 53 -14.36 5.44 10.89
N ALA A 54 -13.78 4.68 9.97
CA ALA A 54 -14.52 3.78 9.09
C ALA A 54 -15.20 2.62 9.86
N PRO A 55 -14.53 1.91 10.79
CA PRO A 55 -15.15 0.82 11.54
C PRO A 55 -16.16 1.35 12.56
N LYS A 56 -17.26 0.61 12.73
CA LYS A 56 -18.15 0.81 13.87
C LYS A 56 -17.43 0.53 15.19
N GLN A 57 -17.86 1.18 16.28
CA GLN A 57 -17.23 1.00 17.60
C GLN A 57 -17.23 -0.47 18.05
N THR A 58 -18.35 -1.17 17.85
CA THR A 58 -18.48 -2.60 18.18
C THR A 58 -17.49 -3.46 17.40
N ASP A 59 -17.41 -3.28 16.09
CA ASP A 59 -16.48 -4.01 15.22
C ASP A 59 -15.02 -3.74 15.60
N PHE A 60 -14.70 -2.50 15.93
CA PHE A 60 -13.36 -2.10 16.34
C PHE A 60 -12.96 -2.78 17.65
N GLU A 61 -13.80 -2.72 18.70
CA GLU A 61 -13.47 -3.32 20.00
C GLU A 61 -13.40 -4.85 19.95
N GLU A 62 -14.25 -5.49 19.17
CA GLU A 62 -14.24 -6.94 19.00
C GLU A 62 -12.97 -7.45 18.28
N ASN A 63 -12.46 -6.67 17.34
CA ASN A 63 -11.36 -7.11 16.47
C ASN A 63 -9.98 -6.52 16.81
N ILE A 64 -9.91 -5.50 17.69
CA ILE A 64 -8.66 -4.79 17.98
C ILE A 64 -7.55 -5.72 18.49
N GLN A 65 -7.89 -6.71 19.30
CA GLN A 65 -6.92 -7.65 19.86
C GLN A 65 -6.32 -8.55 18.75
N GLY A 66 -7.18 -9.15 17.93
CA GLY A 66 -6.76 -10.00 16.83
C GLY A 66 -6.00 -9.22 15.76
N LEU A 67 -6.47 -8.02 15.42
CA LEU A 67 -5.79 -7.14 14.47
C LEU A 67 -4.41 -6.75 14.97
N SER A 68 -4.29 -6.31 16.21
CA SER A 68 -3.02 -5.87 16.79
C SER A 68 -2.02 -7.02 16.93
N LYS A 69 -2.50 -8.23 17.26
CA LYS A 69 -1.67 -9.44 17.28
C LYS A 69 -1.12 -9.75 15.88
N GLY A 70 -1.97 -9.74 14.87
CA GLY A 70 -1.55 -9.98 13.48
C GLY A 70 -0.58 -8.93 12.97
N LEU A 71 -0.79 -7.65 13.29
CA LEU A 71 0.15 -6.57 12.95
C LEU A 71 1.51 -6.75 13.65
N ALA A 72 1.51 -7.16 14.92
CA ALA A 72 2.74 -7.46 15.67
C ALA A 72 3.55 -8.59 15.02
N GLU A 73 2.88 -9.65 14.58
CA GLU A 73 3.51 -10.79 13.88
C GLU A 73 4.11 -10.38 12.53
N GLN A 74 3.43 -9.52 11.77
CA GLN A 74 3.86 -9.12 10.43
C GLN A 74 4.88 -7.98 10.43
N LEU A 75 4.79 -7.05 11.40
CA LEU A 75 5.56 -5.81 11.40
C LEU A 75 6.64 -5.75 12.50
N GLY A 76 6.63 -6.70 13.46
CA GLY A 76 7.70 -6.89 14.44
C GLY A 76 7.66 -6.02 15.69
N LYS A 77 6.67 -5.13 15.85
CA LYS A 77 6.45 -4.37 17.09
C LYS A 77 5.49 -5.10 18.03
N PRO A 78 5.52 -4.84 19.35
CA PRO A 78 4.64 -5.49 20.30
C PRO A 78 3.15 -5.26 20.01
N GLN A 79 2.31 -6.21 20.35
CA GLN A 79 0.85 -6.09 20.21
C GLN A 79 0.30 -4.86 20.95
N SER A 80 0.79 -4.57 22.16
CA SER A 80 0.39 -3.40 22.95
C SER A 80 0.62 -2.08 22.21
N TYR A 81 1.72 -1.98 21.48
CA TYR A 81 2.03 -0.81 20.66
C TYR A 81 0.92 -0.54 19.62
N TYR A 82 0.45 -1.57 18.92
CA TYR A 82 -0.60 -1.42 17.92
C TYR A 82 -1.97 -1.15 18.54
N ILE A 83 -2.29 -1.74 19.69
CA ILE A 83 -3.52 -1.44 20.41
C ILE A 83 -3.58 0.05 20.77
N ASP A 84 -2.51 0.57 21.36
CA ASP A 84 -2.43 1.97 21.76
C ASP A 84 -2.46 2.91 20.55
N LEU A 85 -1.75 2.55 19.50
CA LEU A 85 -1.70 3.33 18.26
C LEU A 85 -3.09 3.43 17.60
N LEU A 86 -3.81 2.33 17.50
CA LEU A 86 -5.14 2.28 16.88
C LEU A 86 -6.19 3.00 17.73
N ARG A 87 -6.16 2.82 19.05
CA ARG A 87 -7.04 3.54 19.98
C ARG A 87 -6.80 5.04 19.95
N LYS A 88 -5.55 5.45 19.99
CA LYS A 88 -5.14 6.86 19.90
C LYS A 88 -5.57 7.49 18.57
N ALA A 89 -5.42 6.77 17.47
CA ALA A 89 -5.89 7.23 16.16
C ALA A 89 -7.41 7.46 16.15
N ARG A 90 -8.17 6.59 16.81
CA ARG A 90 -9.62 6.72 16.91
C ARG A 90 -10.04 7.91 17.76
N VAL A 91 -9.39 8.13 18.91
CA VAL A 91 -9.61 9.30 19.77
C VAL A 91 -9.29 10.59 19.02
N ASN A 92 -8.20 10.63 18.29
CA ASN A 92 -7.76 11.78 17.51
C ASN A 92 -8.52 11.94 16.17
N LYS A 93 -9.47 11.06 15.86
CA LYS A 93 -10.21 11.03 14.59
C LYS A 93 -9.29 11.00 13.37
N ASN A 94 -8.18 10.27 13.46
CA ASN A 94 -7.21 10.14 12.37
C ASN A 94 -7.76 9.18 11.31
N ARG A 95 -8.02 9.69 10.12
CA ARG A 95 -8.54 8.93 8.98
C ARG A 95 -7.45 8.44 8.02
N TYR A 96 -6.19 8.70 8.32
CA TYR A 96 -5.07 8.41 7.44
C TYR A 96 -3.80 8.00 8.21
N LEU A 97 -3.97 7.09 9.18
CA LEU A 97 -2.88 6.60 10.01
C LEU A 97 -1.96 5.68 9.22
N LEU A 98 -0.68 5.98 9.17
CA LEU A 98 0.31 5.09 8.58
C LEU A 98 0.61 3.92 9.51
N LEU A 99 0.41 2.69 9.05
CA LEU A 99 0.75 1.46 9.77
C LEU A 99 2.04 0.82 9.26
N ALA A 100 2.21 0.73 7.95
CA ALA A 100 3.38 0.11 7.34
C ALA A 100 3.70 0.71 5.97
N ARG A 101 4.98 0.67 5.61
CA ARG A 101 5.49 1.15 4.32
C ARG A 101 6.32 0.08 3.63
N ASN A 102 6.41 0.17 2.31
CA ASN A 102 7.28 -0.67 1.48
C ASN A 102 7.07 -2.18 1.68
N LEU A 103 5.84 -2.60 1.88
CA LEU A 103 5.53 -4.01 2.04
C LEU A 103 5.60 -4.74 0.70
N GLY A 104 6.18 -5.95 0.72
CA GLY A 104 6.05 -6.91 -0.36
C GLY A 104 4.62 -7.44 -0.46
N TYR A 105 4.29 -8.05 -1.61
CA TYR A 105 2.95 -8.56 -1.87
C TYR A 105 2.46 -9.60 -0.84
N SER A 106 3.34 -10.49 -0.38
CA SER A 106 3.01 -11.51 0.61
C SER A 106 2.59 -10.93 1.96
N LYS A 107 3.35 -9.94 2.47
CA LYS A 107 3.00 -9.24 3.72
C LYS A 107 1.73 -8.41 3.58
N TYR A 108 1.56 -7.74 2.45
CA TYR A 108 0.34 -7.02 2.13
C TYR A 108 -0.90 -7.91 2.19
N LEU A 109 -0.87 -9.09 1.56
CA LEU A 109 -1.97 -10.04 1.60
C LEU A 109 -2.23 -10.57 3.02
N ALA A 110 -1.18 -10.86 3.79
CA ALA A 110 -1.30 -11.32 5.16
C ALA A 110 -2.01 -10.26 6.04
N ILE A 111 -1.64 -8.99 5.91
CA ILE A 111 -2.25 -7.88 6.65
C ILE A 111 -3.70 -7.65 6.21
N LYS A 112 -3.98 -7.73 4.91
CA LYS A 112 -5.33 -7.56 4.37
C LYS A 112 -6.32 -8.60 4.88
N LYS A 113 -5.85 -9.80 5.23
CA LYS A 113 -6.66 -10.89 5.77
C LYS A 113 -6.91 -10.80 7.28
N LEU A 114 -6.26 -9.89 7.99
CA LEU A 114 -6.41 -9.75 9.43
C LEU A 114 -7.83 -9.37 9.83
N PRO A 115 -8.26 -9.73 11.08
CA PRO A 115 -9.55 -9.30 11.61
C PRO A 115 -9.73 -7.80 11.49
N LEU A 116 -10.93 -7.33 11.21
CA LEU A 116 -11.31 -5.97 10.86
C LEU A 116 -10.90 -5.58 9.43
N PHE A 117 -9.65 -5.74 9.04
CA PHE A 117 -9.17 -5.39 7.68
C PHE A 117 -9.79 -6.26 6.58
N ASN A 118 -10.18 -7.50 6.89
CA ASN A 118 -10.89 -8.38 5.97
C ASN A 118 -12.30 -7.87 5.60
N LYS A 119 -12.84 -6.90 6.34
CA LYS A 119 -14.13 -6.24 6.04
C LYS A 119 -14.01 -5.15 4.97
N GLY A 120 -12.83 -4.89 4.46
CA GLY A 120 -12.56 -3.90 3.42
C GLY A 120 -12.35 -2.47 3.93
N PRO A 121 -12.16 -1.48 3.02
CA PRO A 121 -11.81 -0.12 3.39
C PRO A 121 -12.94 0.64 4.09
N TYR A 122 -14.20 0.36 3.78
CA TYR A 122 -15.34 1.09 4.31
C TYR A 122 -15.82 0.59 5.67
N LYS A 123 -15.72 -0.71 5.93
CA LYS A 123 -16.12 -1.34 7.19
C LYS A 123 -14.94 -1.66 8.10
N GLY A 124 -13.78 -1.92 7.52
CA GLY A 124 -12.56 -2.27 8.23
C GLY A 124 -11.55 -1.12 8.36
N GLY A 125 -11.68 -0.09 7.53
CA GLY A 125 -10.80 1.08 7.56
C GLY A 125 -9.42 0.88 6.95
N ILE A 126 -9.16 -0.23 6.26
CA ILE A 126 -7.88 -0.45 5.58
C ILE A 126 -7.77 0.44 4.35
N ILE A 127 -6.65 1.14 4.24
CA ILE A 127 -6.28 1.93 3.07
C ILE A 127 -4.98 1.36 2.52
N THR A 128 -5.00 0.94 1.26
CA THR A 128 -3.83 0.39 0.58
C THR A 128 -3.38 1.33 -0.52
N GLU A 129 -2.10 1.66 -0.51
CA GLU A 129 -1.46 2.44 -1.56
C GLU A 129 -0.39 1.57 -2.22
N GLN A 130 -0.53 1.33 -3.52
CA GLN A 130 0.46 0.63 -4.32
C GLN A 130 1.37 1.66 -4.99
N ARG A 131 2.66 1.39 -4.97
CA ARG A 131 3.65 2.11 -5.76
C ARG A 131 4.66 1.15 -6.35
N THR A 132 5.29 1.55 -7.43
CA THR A 132 6.35 0.78 -8.07
C THR A 132 7.70 1.31 -7.62
N VAL A 133 8.57 0.41 -7.19
CA VAL A 133 9.94 0.72 -6.80
C VAL A 133 10.89 0.06 -7.79
N ARG A 134 11.91 0.79 -8.21
CA ARG A 134 12.98 0.27 -9.05
C ARG A 134 14.01 -0.42 -8.18
N GLU A 135 14.17 -1.74 -8.34
CA GLU A 135 15.17 -2.52 -7.63
C GLU A 135 16.34 -2.88 -8.55
N HIS A 136 17.54 -2.89 -7.98
CA HIS A 136 18.79 -3.29 -8.63
C HIS A 136 19.28 -4.59 -7.98
N PRO A 137 19.02 -5.78 -8.58
CA PRO A 137 19.34 -7.07 -7.98
C PRO A 137 20.83 -7.33 -7.84
N LEU A 138 21.65 -6.65 -8.65
CA LEU A 138 23.12 -6.73 -8.56
C LEU A 138 23.66 -5.64 -7.63
N ASP A 139 24.65 -6.03 -6.83
CA ASP A 139 25.26 -5.24 -5.75
C ASP A 139 25.74 -3.83 -6.17
N LYS A 140 26.05 -3.02 -5.17
CA LYS A 140 26.49 -1.61 -5.22
C LYS A 140 27.56 -1.27 -6.28
N ILE A 141 28.27 -2.26 -6.80
CA ILE A 141 29.26 -2.07 -7.87
C ILE A 141 28.57 -1.67 -9.18
N ALA A 142 27.43 -2.23 -9.47
CA ALA A 142 26.64 -1.89 -10.66
C ALA A 142 25.82 -0.60 -10.49
N GLU A 143 25.53 -0.17 -9.27
CA GLU A 143 24.71 0.99 -8.96
C GLU A 143 25.29 2.29 -9.54
N ARG A 144 26.61 2.43 -9.59
CA ARG A 144 27.29 3.57 -10.22
C ARG A 144 27.09 3.64 -11.73
N THR A 145 26.97 2.49 -12.40
CA THR A 145 26.81 2.40 -13.85
C THR A 145 25.34 2.50 -14.25
N ILE A 146 24.45 1.86 -13.48
CA ILE A 146 23.01 1.83 -13.73
C ILE A 146 22.39 3.20 -13.37
N GLY A 147 22.82 3.79 -12.24
CA GLY A 147 22.28 5.04 -11.75
C GLY A 147 20.89 4.90 -11.14
N TYR A 148 20.10 5.96 -11.20
CA TYR A 148 18.75 5.99 -10.61
C TYR A 148 17.81 6.90 -11.41
N ASP A 149 16.54 6.60 -11.26
CA ASP A 149 15.45 7.45 -11.71
C ASP A 149 14.39 7.48 -10.60
N ARG A 150 14.20 8.64 -9.97
CA ARG A 150 13.26 8.83 -8.85
C ARG A 150 12.28 9.95 -9.16
N LEU A 151 11.03 9.69 -8.85
CA LEU A 151 10.04 10.75 -8.83
C LEU A 151 10.28 11.65 -7.60
N THR A 152 10.55 12.92 -7.83
CA THR A 152 10.72 13.91 -6.76
C THR A 152 9.35 14.30 -6.19
N GLU A 153 9.33 14.92 -5.01
CA GLU A 153 8.12 15.46 -4.38
C GLU A 153 7.37 16.47 -5.27
N TYR A 154 8.06 17.05 -6.24
CA TYR A 154 7.48 18.00 -7.21
C TYR A 154 7.03 17.34 -8.52
N GLY A 155 6.94 16.01 -8.59
CA GLY A 155 6.51 15.29 -9.78
C GLY A 155 7.54 15.27 -10.92
N ARG A 156 8.79 15.62 -10.65
CA ARG A 156 9.89 15.54 -11.62
C ARG A 156 10.73 14.29 -11.35
N TYR A 157 11.23 13.69 -12.40
CA TYR A 157 12.18 12.58 -12.27
C TYR A 157 13.59 13.11 -12.02
N SER A 158 14.27 12.51 -11.06
CA SER A 158 15.71 12.70 -10.84
C SER A 158 16.44 11.55 -11.51
N GLU A 159 17.30 11.86 -12.44
CA GLU A 159 17.92 10.90 -13.37
C GLU A 159 19.43 10.85 -13.17
N ALA A 160 20.01 9.66 -13.20
CA ALA A 160 21.44 9.46 -13.19
C ALA A 160 21.83 8.11 -13.82
N GLY A 161 23.03 8.04 -14.42
CA GLY A 161 23.58 6.84 -15.05
C GLY A 161 22.76 6.30 -16.21
N LEU A 162 22.78 4.99 -16.40
CA LEU A 162 22.02 4.33 -17.48
C LEU A 162 20.50 4.47 -17.31
N GLU A 163 19.99 4.43 -16.09
CA GLU A 163 18.56 4.64 -15.79
C GLU A 163 18.11 6.04 -16.22
N GLY A 164 18.94 7.05 -16.00
CA GLY A 164 18.67 8.41 -16.45
C GLY A 164 18.71 8.54 -17.98
N ALA A 165 19.72 7.96 -18.63
CA ALA A 165 19.90 8.02 -20.07
C ALA A 165 18.76 7.34 -20.83
N PHE A 166 18.21 6.22 -20.33
CA PHE A 166 17.14 5.44 -20.94
C PHE A 166 15.75 5.66 -20.34
N GLY A 167 15.64 6.54 -19.35
CA GLY A 167 14.38 6.87 -18.69
C GLY A 167 13.20 7.11 -19.62
N PRO A 168 13.34 7.93 -20.69
CA PRO A 168 12.26 8.18 -21.64
C PRO A 168 11.77 6.94 -22.41
N TYR A 169 12.61 5.93 -22.56
CA TYR A 169 12.30 4.68 -23.27
C TYR A 169 11.73 3.59 -22.36
N LEU A 170 11.92 3.72 -21.03
CA LEU A 170 11.51 2.73 -20.05
C LEU A 170 10.16 3.07 -19.38
N ARG A 171 9.65 4.27 -19.60
CA ARG A 171 8.36 4.76 -19.05
C ARG A 171 7.19 4.42 -19.95
#